data_0b80415fe190225201206323f9f96483
#
_entry.id   0b80415fe190225201206323f9f96483
#
_cell.length_a   1.000
_cell.length_b   1.000
_cell.length_c   1.000
_cell.angle_alpha   90.00
_cell.angle_beta   90.00
_cell.angle_gamma   90.00
#
_symmetry.space_group_name_H-M   'P 1'
#
loop_
_entity.id
_entity.type
_entity.pdbx_description
1 polymer ?
#
loop_
_entity_poly.entity_id
_entity_poly.type
_entity_poly.pdbx_seq_one_letter_code
_entity_poly.pdbx_strand_id
1 'polypeptide(L)'
;MCILLVLSNFGLGGIVGKTVSSVVFGIFGFMAYFLPFILFGAVAFGISNKGNSHAYIKLGAVAALFLILCGMIELLFHPYDKNATLFSYYVASSEHKNAGGFAGGCLIRLFCPLFGKIGAGVILVVLGIISIILITERSLLSPIGRKSKVAYEEAKRKRQETAVTSTQIITK
;
A
#
# COMPACT_ATOMS: atom_id res chain seq x y z
N MET A 1 6.00 -10.49 -19.97
CA MET A 1 4.78 -10.59 -19.13
C MET A 1 3.99 -9.27 -19.06
N CYS A 2 4.60 -8.13 -18.64
CA CYS A 2 3.85 -6.86 -18.53
C CYS A 2 3.26 -6.38 -19.86
N ILE A 3 3.98 -6.51 -20.96
CA ILE A 3 3.50 -6.12 -22.31
C ILE A 3 2.29 -6.96 -22.73
N LEU A 4 2.28 -8.25 -22.45
CA LEU A 4 1.15 -9.13 -22.73
C LEU A 4 -0.09 -8.74 -21.89
N LEU A 5 0.09 -8.34 -20.62
CA LEU A 5 -0.99 -7.85 -19.78
C LEU A 5 -1.57 -6.52 -20.30
N VAL A 6 -0.71 -5.60 -20.74
CA VAL A 6 -1.15 -4.35 -21.36
C VAL A 6 -1.98 -4.64 -22.62
N LEU A 7 -1.44 -5.42 -23.56
CA LEU A 7 -2.13 -5.81 -24.80
C LEU A 7 -3.45 -6.53 -24.50
N SER A 8 -3.47 -7.40 -23.47
CA SER A 8 -4.67 -8.11 -23.04
C SER A 8 -5.74 -7.16 -22.48
N ASN A 9 -5.36 -6.19 -21.66
CA ASN A 9 -6.28 -5.20 -21.08
C ASN A 9 -6.92 -4.28 -22.14
N PHE A 10 -6.19 -3.98 -23.22
CA PHE A 10 -6.71 -3.20 -24.34
C PHE A 10 -7.45 -4.05 -25.43
N GLY A 11 -7.65 -5.34 -25.16
CA GLY A 11 -8.43 -6.22 -26.05
C GLY A 11 -7.65 -6.71 -27.30
N LEU A 12 -6.36 -6.42 -27.41
CA LEU A 12 -5.51 -6.78 -28.56
C LEU A 12 -4.96 -8.22 -28.48
N GLY A 13 -5.20 -8.93 -27.38
CA GLY A 13 -4.63 -10.25 -27.11
C GLY A 13 -5.44 -11.44 -27.65
N GLY A 14 -6.44 -11.25 -28.52
CA GLY A 14 -7.27 -12.33 -29.04
C GLY A 14 -8.07 -13.06 -27.93
N ILE A 15 -8.36 -14.36 -28.13
CA ILE A 15 -9.15 -15.17 -27.18
C ILE A 15 -8.42 -15.32 -25.84
N VAL A 16 -7.14 -15.61 -25.87
CA VAL A 16 -6.31 -15.76 -24.66
C VAL A 16 -6.24 -14.43 -23.89
N GLY A 17 -6.05 -13.33 -24.60
CA GLY A 17 -6.04 -11.99 -23.98
C GLY A 17 -7.37 -11.64 -23.33
N LYS A 18 -8.50 -11.97 -23.95
CA LYS A 18 -9.84 -11.76 -23.36
C LYS A 18 -10.00 -12.54 -22.05
N THR A 19 -9.58 -13.80 -22.02
CA THR A 19 -9.67 -14.64 -20.81
C THR A 19 -8.80 -14.09 -19.69
N VAL A 20 -7.54 -13.74 -19.97
CA VAL A 20 -6.62 -13.14 -19.00
C VAL A 20 -7.15 -11.80 -18.51
N SER A 21 -7.61 -10.95 -19.40
CA SER A 21 -8.24 -9.67 -19.06
C SER A 21 -9.45 -9.86 -18.15
N SER A 22 -10.40 -10.76 -18.51
CA SER A 22 -11.58 -11.04 -17.69
C SER A 22 -11.21 -11.49 -16.27
N VAL A 23 -10.20 -12.35 -16.11
CA VAL A 23 -9.72 -12.80 -14.81
C VAL A 23 -9.10 -11.64 -14.02
N VAL A 24 -8.23 -10.85 -14.64
CA VAL A 24 -7.56 -9.73 -13.99
C VAL A 24 -8.56 -8.64 -13.58
N PHE A 25 -9.52 -8.31 -14.45
CA PHE A 25 -10.60 -7.38 -14.13
C PHE A 25 -11.57 -7.96 -13.08
N GLY A 26 -11.83 -9.25 -13.10
CA GLY A 26 -12.64 -9.92 -12.07
C GLY A 26 -12.00 -9.81 -10.68
N ILE A 27 -10.66 -9.92 -10.58
CA ILE A 27 -9.93 -9.86 -9.30
C ILE A 27 -9.74 -8.41 -8.84
N PHE A 28 -9.28 -7.52 -9.72
CA PHE A 28 -8.84 -6.16 -9.35
C PHE A 28 -9.78 -5.06 -9.85
N GLY A 29 -10.79 -5.40 -10.65
CA GLY A 29 -11.73 -4.44 -11.19
C GLY A 29 -11.04 -3.37 -12.03
N PHE A 30 -11.48 -2.13 -11.88
CA PHE A 30 -10.92 -0.96 -12.58
C PHE A 30 -9.40 -0.79 -12.38
N MET A 31 -8.88 -1.19 -11.21
CA MET A 31 -7.45 -1.15 -10.91
C MET A 31 -6.60 -2.10 -11.78
N ALA A 32 -7.22 -3.03 -12.50
CA ALA A 32 -6.54 -3.91 -13.45
C ALA A 32 -5.78 -3.16 -14.56
N TYR A 33 -6.22 -1.95 -14.91
CA TYR A 33 -5.50 -1.11 -15.87
C TYR A 33 -4.14 -0.63 -15.35
N PHE A 34 -4.03 -0.37 -14.04
CA PHE A 34 -2.79 0.06 -13.40
C PHE A 34 -1.86 -1.11 -13.03
N LEU A 35 -2.41 -2.32 -12.97
CA LEU A 35 -1.67 -3.51 -12.54
C LEU A 35 -0.36 -3.74 -13.31
N PRO A 36 -0.31 -3.69 -14.67
CA PRO A 36 0.92 -3.94 -15.40
C PRO A 36 2.01 -2.90 -15.11
N PHE A 37 1.64 -1.64 -14.89
CA PHE A 37 2.58 -0.57 -14.53
C PHE A 37 3.13 -0.76 -13.13
N ILE A 38 2.27 -1.13 -12.17
CA ILE A 38 2.66 -1.42 -10.78
C ILE A 38 3.55 -2.65 -10.73
N LEU A 39 3.23 -3.72 -11.48
CA LEU A 39 4.06 -4.92 -11.57
C LEU A 39 5.43 -4.62 -12.16
N PHE A 40 5.48 -3.83 -13.24
CA PHE A 40 6.75 -3.44 -13.85
C PHE A 40 7.62 -2.65 -12.87
N GLY A 41 7.03 -1.64 -12.21
CA GLY A 41 7.72 -0.86 -11.19
C GLY A 41 8.17 -1.70 -10.00
N ALA A 42 7.33 -2.63 -9.54
CA ALA A 42 7.63 -3.55 -8.44
C ALA A 42 8.79 -4.49 -8.76
N VAL A 43 8.80 -5.06 -9.97
CA VAL A 43 9.89 -5.96 -10.42
C VAL A 43 11.19 -5.16 -10.60
N ALA A 44 11.14 -4.01 -11.27
CA ALA A 44 12.30 -3.15 -11.47
C ALA A 44 12.90 -2.70 -10.12
N PHE A 45 12.04 -2.29 -9.18
CA PHE A 45 12.45 -1.91 -7.83
C PHE A 45 13.02 -3.10 -7.03
N GLY A 46 12.40 -4.28 -7.13
CA GLY A 46 12.87 -5.50 -6.46
C GLY A 46 14.25 -5.95 -6.97
N ILE A 47 14.47 -5.89 -8.28
CA ILE A 47 15.78 -6.23 -8.89
C ILE A 47 16.85 -5.21 -8.48
N SER A 48 16.53 -3.93 -8.51
CA SER A 48 17.44 -2.84 -8.14
C SER A 48 17.84 -2.84 -6.67
N ASN A 49 16.99 -3.40 -5.79
CA ASN A 49 17.20 -3.40 -4.34
C ASN A 49 17.36 -4.80 -3.74
N LYS A 50 17.92 -5.75 -4.50
CA LYS A 50 18.20 -7.10 -4.00
C LYS A 50 19.05 -7.06 -2.73
N GLY A 51 18.60 -7.79 -1.69
CA GLY A 51 19.28 -7.89 -0.41
C GLY A 51 18.95 -6.82 0.62
N ASN A 52 18.09 -5.85 0.31
CA ASN A 52 17.66 -4.83 1.26
C ASN A 52 16.27 -5.17 1.83
N SER A 53 16.21 -5.61 3.08
CA SER A 53 14.94 -5.94 3.76
C SER A 53 13.92 -4.79 3.75
N HIS A 54 14.37 -3.54 3.80
CA HIS A 54 13.50 -2.37 3.72
C HIS A 54 12.82 -2.20 2.35
N ALA A 55 13.42 -2.72 1.29
CA ALA A 55 12.80 -2.70 -0.04
C ALA A 55 11.57 -3.60 -0.11
N TYR A 56 11.61 -4.76 0.55
CA TYR A 56 10.46 -5.68 0.60
C TYR A 56 9.29 -5.08 1.40
N ILE A 57 9.55 -4.35 2.47
CA ILE A 57 8.51 -3.63 3.23
C ILE A 57 7.82 -2.59 2.35
N LYS A 58 8.58 -1.82 1.58
CA LYS A 58 8.02 -0.84 0.63
C LYS A 58 7.19 -1.49 -0.46
N LEU A 59 7.67 -2.61 -1.00
CA LEU A 59 6.93 -3.38 -1.98
C LEU A 59 5.61 -3.90 -1.42
N GLY A 60 5.63 -4.41 -0.18
CA GLY A 60 4.42 -4.80 0.56
C GLY A 60 3.46 -3.63 0.78
N ALA A 61 3.98 -2.45 1.12
CA ALA A 61 3.18 -1.24 1.30
C ALA A 61 2.52 -0.77 -0.01
N VAL A 62 3.22 -0.87 -1.15
CA VAL A 62 2.64 -0.58 -2.47
C VAL A 62 1.53 -1.57 -2.82
N ALA A 63 1.74 -2.86 -2.57
CA ALA A 63 0.72 -3.88 -2.77
C ALA A 63 -0.51 -3.66 -1.86
N ALA A 64 -0.29 -3.32 -0.58
CA ALA A 64 -1.35 -3.00 0.36
C ALA A 64 -2.14 -1.75 -0.09
N LEU A 65 -1.45 -0.69 -0.51
CA LEU A 65 -2.09 0.52 -1.04
C LEU A 65 -2.97 0.19 -2.26
N PHE A 66 -2.46 -0.64 -3.17
CA PHE A 66 -3.21 -1.09 -4.34
C PHE A 66 -4.50 -1.82 -3.96
N LEU A 67 -4.45 -2.74 -3.00
CA LEU A 67 -5.63 -3.45 -2.49
C LEU A 67 -6.62 -2.50 -1.80
N ILE A 68 -6.12 -1.55 -1.01
CA ILE A 68 -6.96 -0.55 -0.35
C ILE A 68 -7.70 0.32 -1.38
N LEU A 69 -7.03 0.72 -2.47
CA LEU A 69 -7.65 1.45 -3.57
C LEU A 69 -8.74 0.62 -4.26
N CYS A 70 -8.53 -0.69 -4.48
CA CYS A 70 -9.58 -1.60 -4.96
C CYS A 70 -10.80 -1.57 -4.01
N GLY A 71 -10.59 -1.66 -2.71
CA GLY A 71 -11.66 -1.59 -1.71
C GLY A 71 -12.39 -0.24 -1.70
N MET A 72 -11.67 0.87 -1.85
CA MET A 72 -12.28 2.19 -1.93
C MET A 72 -13.15 2.35 -3.19
N ILE A 73 -12.67 1.90 -4.33
CA ILE A 73 -13.45 1.95 -5.59
C ILE A 73 -14.71 1.11 -5.45
N GLU A 74 -14.61 -0.10 -4.90
CA GLU A 74 -15.78 -0.95 -4.67
C GLU A 74 -16.81 -0.27 -3.78
N LEU A 75 -16.35 0.35 -2.66
CA LEU A 75 -17.22 1.04 -1.71
C LEU A 75 -17.94 2.26 -2.32
N LEU A 76 -17.31 2.94 -3.29
CA LEU A 76 -17.84 4.12 -3.97
C LEU A 76 -18.86 3.74 -5.05
N PHE A 77 -18.55 2.73 -5.85
CA PHE A 77 -19.34 2.38 -7.03
C PHE A 77 -20.46 1.38 -6.74
N HIS A 78 -20.30 0.53 -5.72
CA HIS A 78 -21.30 -0.46 -5.36
C HIS A 78 -21.85 -0.24 -3.95
N PRO A 79 -23.20 -0.24 -3.78
CA PRO A 79 -23.80 -0.30 -2.45
C PRO A 79 -23.47 -1.64 -1.80
N TYR A 80 -23.14 -1.61 -0.52
CA TYR A 80 -22.92 -2.83 0.24
C TYR A 80 -24.23 -3.63 0.36
N ASP A 81 -24.25 -4.81 -0.21
CA ASP A 81 -25.32 -5.79 -0.05
C ASP A 81 -24.84 -6.93 0.85
N LYS A 82 -25.56 -7.14 1.97
CA LYS A 82 -25.27 -8.22 2.93
C LYS A 82 -25.35 -9.61 2.32
N ASN A 83 -26.19 -9.78 1.29
CA ASN A 83 -26.46 -11.05 0.62
C ASN A 83 -25.51 -11.29 -0.57
N ALA A 84 -24.74 -10.28 -0.99
CA ALA A 84 -23.82 -10.42 -2.11
C ALA A 84 -22.72 -11.44 -1.77
N THR A 85 -22.56 -12.43 -2.62
CA THR A 85 -21.48 -13.41 -2.53
C THR A 85 -20.19 -12.80 -3.09
N LEU A 86 -19.02 -13.21 -2.56
CA LEU A 86 -17.71 -12.75 -3.10
C LEU A 86 -17.59 -13.02 -4.60
N PHE A 87 -18.22 -14.08 -5.08
CA PHE A 87 -18.24 -14.41 -6.49
C PHE A 87 -19.08 -13.43 -7.32
N SER A 88 -20.12 -12.81 -6.75
CA SER A 88 -20.90 -11.77 -7.46
C SER A 88 -20.09 -10.52 -7.74
N TYR A 89 -19.19 -10.13 -6.83
CA TYR A 89 -18.23 -9.02 -7.04
C TYR A 89 -17.24 -9.34 -8.17
N TYR A 90 -16.79 -10.59 -8.25
CA TYR A 90 -15.95 -11.04 -9.36
C TYR A 90 -16.67 -10.93 -10.71
N VAL A 91 -17.89 -11.47 -10.80
CA VAL A 91 -18.68 -11.46 -12.04
C VAL A 91 -19.02 -10.02 -12.46
N ALA A 92 -19.51 -9.21 -11.54
CA ALA A 92 -19.84 -7.80 -11.82
C ALA A 92 -18.60 -7.02 -12.33
N SER A 93 -17.42 -7.24 -11.73
CA SER A 93 -16.19 -6.59 -12.19
C SER A 93 -15.67 -7.12 -13.51
N SER A 94 -15.83 -8.41 -13.79
CA SER A 94 -15.39 -9.01 -15.05
C SER A 94 -16.22 -8.53 -16.25
N GLU A 95 -17.51 -8.24 -16.04
CA GLU A 95 -18.45 -7.78 -17.07
C GLU A 95 -18.41 -6.26 -17.26
N HIS A 96 -18.55 -5.51 -16.17
CA HIS A 96 -18.71 -4.06 -16.22
C HIS A 96 -17.41 -3.26 -16.09
N LYS A 97 -16.31 -3.88 -15.63
CA LYS A 97 -14.96 -3.27 -15.42
C LYS A 97 -14.96 -2.01 -14.54
N ASN A 98 -16.02 -1.76 -13.79
CA ASN A 98 -16.26 -0.51 -13.04
C ASN A 98 -16.09 -0.66 -11.52
N ALA A 99 -15.85 -1.88 -11.04
CA ALA A 99 -15.80 -2.20 -9.61
C ALA A 99 -14.37 -2.39 -9.11
N GLY A 100 -14.22 -2.55 -7.80
CA GLY A 100 -12.94 -2.89 -7.16
C GLY A 100 -12.59 -4.38 -7.25
N GLY A 101 -13.42 -5.20 -7.87
CA GLY A 101 -13.21 -6.62 -8.10
C GLY A 101 -13.37 -7.48 -6.85
N PHE A 102 -12.96 -8.74 -6.99
CA PHE A 102 -12.94 -9.69 -5.88
C PHE A 102 -12.10 -9.18 -4.70
N ALA A 103 -10.95 -8.54 -4.97
CA ALA A 103 -10.07 -7.99 -3.93
C ALA A 103 -10.76 -6.86 -3.15
N GLY A 104 -11.43 -5.94 -3.83
CA GLY A 104 -12.23 -4.88 -3.21
C GLY A 104 -13.41 -5.43 -2.44
N GLY A 105 -14.15 -6.38 -3.02
CA GLY A 105 -15.29 -7.06 -2.38
C GLY A 105 -14.89 -7.80 -1.10
N CYS A 106 -13.71 -8.44 -1.08
CA CYS A 106 -13.18 -9.12 0.10
C CYS A 106 -12.94 -8.12 1.25
N LEU A 107 -12.32 -6.98 0.98
CA LEU A 107 -12.09 -5.93 1.98
C LEU A 107 -13.40 -5.36 2.53
N ILE A 108 -14.36 -5.08 1.64
CA ILE A 108 -15.66 -4.56 2.05
C ILE A 108 -16.40 -5.58 2.90
N ARG A 109 -16.42 -6.85 2.51
CA ARG A 109 -17.08 -7.91 3.27
C ARG A 109 -16.42 -8.16 4.64
N LEU A 110 -15.15 -7.81 4.78
CA LEU A 110 -14.45 -7.90 6.06
C LEU A 110 -14.81 -6.71 6.97
N PHE A 111 -14.83 -5.49 6.44
CA PHE A 111 -14.96 -4.27 7.25
C PHE A 111 -16.40 -3.78 7.39
N CYS A 112 -17.25 -3.91 6.35
CA CYS A 112 -18.62 -3.41 6.41
C CYS A 112 -19.52 -4.08 7.46
N PRO A 113 -19.45 -5.40 7.72
CA PRO A 113 -20.27 -6.01 8.75
C PRO A 113 -19.90 -5.52 10.16
N LEU A 114 -18.63 -5.17 10.38
CA LEU A 114 -18.12 -4.75 11.69
C LEU A 114 -18.35 -3.26 11.95
N PHE A 115 -18.16 -2.40 10.95
CA PHE A 115 -18.11 -0.94 11.10
C PHE A 115 -19.15 -0.19 10.26
N GLY A 116 -19.94 -0.91 9.47
CA GLY A 116 -20.84 -0.32 8.48
C GLY A 116 -20.10 0.29 7.28
N LYS A 117 -20.86 0.82 6.32
CA LYS A 117 -20.30 1.40 5.09
C LYS A 117 -19.39 2.60 5.36
N ILE A 118 -19.83 3.52 6.22
CA ILE A 118 -19.09 4.74 6.57
C ILE A 118 -17.81 4.38 7.34
N GLY A 119 -17.92 3.50 8.35
CA GLY A 119 -16.78 3.05 9.15
C GLY A 119 -15.73 2.31 8.32
N ALA A 120 -16.17 1.43 7.41
CA ALA A 120 -15.28 0.76 6.48
C ALA A 120 -14.51 1.77 5.58
N GLY A 121 -15.19 2.81 5.09
CA GLY A 121 -14.55 3.88 4.32
C GLY A 121 -13.47 4.62 5.12
N VAL A 122 -13.77 5.00 6.35
CA VAL A 122 -12.79 5.67 7.23
C VAL A 122 -11.57 4.78 7.48
N ILE A 123 -11.80 3.49 7.77
CA ILE A 123 -10.70 2.52 7.99
C ILE A 123 -9.83 2.39 6.74
N LEU A 124 -10.43 2.27 5.56
CA LEU A 124 -9.68 2.17 4.30
C LEU A 124 -8.86 3.44 4.03
N VAL A 125 -9.39 4.63 4.32
CA VAL A 125 -8.65 5.89 4.20
C VAL A 125 -7.47 5.92 5.16
N VAL A 126 -7.67 5.56 6.43
CA VAL A 126 -6.59 5.52 7.44
C VAL A 126 -5.50 4.52 7.03
N LEU A 127 -5.87 3.31 6.60
CA LEU A 127 -4.92 2.30 6.10
C LEU A 127 -4.18 2.79 4.85
N GLY A 128 -4.86 3.51 3.97
CA GLY A 128 -4.26 4.15 2.79
C GLY A 128 -3.20 5.17 3.18
N ILE A 129 -3.49 6.04 4.13
CA ILE A 129 -2.54 7.03 4.66
C ILE A 129 -1.32 6.32 5.28
N ILE A 130 -1.54 5.28 6.09
CA ILE A 130 -0.46 4.48 6.68
C ILE A 130 0.41 3.86 5.59
N SER A 131 -0.20 3.30 4.53
CA SER A 131 0.55 2.70 3.41
C SER A 131 1.39 3.74 2.67
N ILE A 132 0.86 4.95 2.45
CA ILE A 132 1.60 6.06 1.83
C ILE A 132 2.78 6.48 2.72
N ILE A 133 2.58 6.59 4.03
CA ILE A 133 3.63 6.90 4.99
C ILE A 133 4.74 5.84 4.93
N LEU A 134 4.39 4.54 4.92
CA LEU A 134 5.36 3.45 4.83
C LEU A 134 6.17 3.49 3.52
N ILE A 135 5.55 3.86 2.40
CA ILE A 135 6.26 4.04 1.12
C ILE A 135 7.24 5.20 1.21
N THR A 136 6.83 6.29 1.88
CA THR A 136 7.57 7.56 1.97
C THR A 136 8.61 7.56 3.10
N GLU A 137 8.50 6.66 4.08
CA GLU A 137 9.17 6.68 5.40
C GLU A 137 10.69 6.89 5.36
N ARG A 138 11.37 6.52 4.26
CA ARG A 138 12.81 6.79 4.16
C ARG A 138 13.18 8.26 3.89
N SER A 139 12.23 9.08 3.42
CA SER A 139 12.55 10.48 3.12
C SER A 139 12.38 11.41 4.33
N LEU A 140 11.48 11.09 5.26
CA LEU A 140 11.12 12.00 6.34
C LEU A 140 11.71 11.62 7.71
N LEU A 141 11.91 10.33 8.00
CA LEU A 141 12.40 9.89 9.32
C LEU A 141 13.93 9.84 9.44
N SER A 142 14.65 9.74 8.32
CA SER A 142 16.12 9.75 8.33
C SER A 142 16.73 11.02 8.93
N PRO A 143 16.22 12.24 8.64
CA PRO A 143 16.72 13.46 9.27
C PRO A 143 16.27 13.63 10.72
N ILE A 144 15.08 13.12 11.10
CA ILE A 144 14.54 13.26 12.46
C ILE A 144 15.28 12.34 13.43
N GLY A 145 15.53 11.08 13.04
CA GLY A 145 16.28 10.13 13.86
C GLY A 145 17.77 10.50 14.04
N ARG A 146 18.38 11.16 13.04
CA ARG A 146 19.74 11.71 13.17
C ARG A 146 19.78 12.92 14.09
N LYS A 147 18.83 13.85 13.98
CA LYS A 147 18.77 15.04 14.84
C LYS A 147 18.52 14.68 16.31
N SER A 148 17.68 13.70 16.59
CA SER A 148 17.44 13.26 17.97
C SER A 148 18.64 12.55 18.59
N LYS A 149 19.40 11.75 17.82
CA LYS A 149 20.63 11.12 18.30
C LYS A 149 21.73 12.15 18.54
N VAL A 150 21.93 13.09 17.64
CA VAL A 150 22.90 14.18 17.79
C VAL A 150 22.57 15.05 19.00
N ALA A 151 21.32 15.45 19.16
CA ALA A 151 20.87 16.23 20.32
C ALA A 151 21.05 15.47 21.66
N TYR A 152 20.80 14.16 21.66
CA TYR A 152 21.01 13.33 22.84
C TYR A 152 22.50 13.18 23.19
N GLU A 153 23.35 13.02 22.18
CA GLU A 153 24.81 12.92 22.39
C GLU A 153 25.42 14.26 22.84
N GLU A 154 24.96 15.37 22.29
CA GLU A 154 25.38 16.71 22.74
C GLU A 154 24.95 17.01 24.18
N ALA A 155 23.73 16.64 24.55
CA ALA A 155 23.25 16.76 25.92
C ALA A 155 24.07 15.89 26.91
N LYS A 156 24.46 14.68 26.48
CA LYS A 156 25.29 13.79 27.25
C LYS A 156 26.74 14.33 27.44
N ARG A 157 27.33 14.88 26.37
CA ARG A 157 28.65 15.54 26.40
C ARG A 157 28.65 16.74 27.35
N LYS A 158 27.68 17.64 27.25
CA LYS A 158 27.56 18.79 28.15
C LYS A 158 27.45 18.38 29.62
N ARG A 159 26.69 17.32 29.92
CA ARG A 159 26.62 16.78 31.29
C ARG A 159 27.96 16.22 31.79
N GLN A 160 28.75 15.57 30.94
CA GLN A 160 30.06 15.07 31.29
C GLN A 160 31.07 16.20 31.49
N GLU A 161 31.06 17.22 30.63
CA GLU A 161 31.92 18.40 30.79
C GLU A 161 31.60 19.17 32.08
N THR A 162 30.34 19.34 32.43
CA THR A 162 29.93 20.00 33.67
C THR A 162 30.37 19.19 34.91
N ALA A 163 30.25 17.87 34.84
CA ALA A 163 30.70 17.00 35.95
C ALA A 163 32.22 17.04 36.16
N VAL A 164 32.98 17.03 35.07
CA VAL A 164 34.46 17.12 35.15
C VAL A 164 34.91 18.49 35.69
N THR A 165 34.28 19.56 35.22
CA THR A 165 34.57 20.94 35.69
C THR A 165 34.25 21.08 37.18
N SER A 166 33.13 20.54 37.65
CA SER A 166 32.75 20.57 39.06
C SER A 166 33.72 19.81 39.94
N THR A 167 34.23 18.67 39.46
CA THR A 167 35.23 17.88 40.20
C THR A 167 36.61 18.59 40.31
N GLN A 168 37.00 19.33 39.25
CA GLN A 168 38.24 20.10 39.27
C GLN A 168 38.22 21.33 40.21
N ILE A 169 37.03 21.90 40.45
CA ILE A 169 36.83 23.04 41.33
C ILE A 169 36.92 22.61 42.81
N ILE A 170 36.51 21.38 43.14
CA ILE A 170 36.48 20.85 44.50
C ILE A 170 37.87 20.36 44.94
N THR A 171 38.75 20.03 43.99
CA THR A 171 40.13 19.51 44.29
C THR A 171 41.20 20.61 44.30
N LYS A 172 40.86 21.86 44.20
CA LYS A 172 41.75 23.00 44.27
C LYS A 172 41.47 23.86 45.51
#